data_014de9b2309578aa8db4fb736fbafaaf
#
_entry.id   014de9b2309578aa8db4fb736fbafaaf
#
_cell.length_a   1.000
_cell.length_b   1.000
_cell.length_c   1.000
_cell.angle_alpha   90.00
_cell.angle_beta   90.00
_cell.angle_gamma   90.00
#
_symmetry.space_group_name_H-M   'P 1'
#
loop_
_entity.id
_entity.type
_entity.pdbx_description
1 polymer ?
#
loop_
_entity_poly.entity_id
_entity_poly.type
_entity_poly.pdbx_seq_one_letter_code
_entity_poly.pdbx_strand_id
1 'polypeptide(L)'
;IADLMLNSSTMAKGVLLLLLLFSVISWAIILQKYFFFKNARNENRRFCSYFSKSTNFLNIHDYARELKYSTVARIFLIGYRELYVFQELAKSENTKLSVSESEKFLSARDIKGVILAVNKAINAEISRLSRRLDFLATTGSTAPFIGLFGTVWGIMTSFSAIGFQGSASIGGVAPGIAEAL
;
A
#
# COMPACT_ATOMS: atom_id res chain seq x y z
N ILE A 1 -3.65 32.28 16.94
CA ILE A 1 -3.91 30.83 16.75
C ILE A 1 -3.26 30.05 17.90
N ALA A 2 -1.99 30.28 18.23
CA ALA A 2 -1.32 29.59 19.35
C ALA A 2 -2.02 29.79 20.69
N ASP A 3 -2.45 31.01 20.99
CA ASP A 3 -3.14 31.36 22.25
C ASP A 3 -4.54 30.73 22.32
N LEU A 4 -5.24 30.59 21.17
CA LEU A 4 -6.50 29.88 21.10
C LEU A 4 -6.32 28.38 21.36
N MET A 5 -5.26 27.78 20.83
CA MET A 5 -4.94 26.37 21.08
C MET A 5 -4.53 26.10 22.54
N LEU A 6 -3.84 27.05 23.18
CA LEU A 6 -3.43 26.90 24.59
C LEU A 6 -4.63 26.97 25.56
N ASN A 7 -5.65 27.75 25.24
CA ASN A 7 -6.85 27.92 26.07
C ASN A 7 -8.00 26.98 25.71
N SER A 8 -7.84 26.13 24.67
CA SER A 8 -8.84 25.16 24.26
C SER A 8 -9.07 24.05 25.29
N SER A 9 -10.24 23.43 25.25
CA SER A 9 -10.58 22.31 26.12
C SER A 9 -9.63 21.10 25.90
N THR A 10 -9.47 20.29 26.92
CA THR A 10 -8.61 19.08 26.85
C THR A 10 -9.05 18.14 25.73
N MET A 11 -10.36 18.07 25.45
CA MET A 11 -10.93 17.24 24.37
C MET A 11 -10.58 17.77 22.98
N ALA A 12 -10.69 19.09 22.75
CA ALA A 12 -10.32 19.69 21.48
C ALA A 12 -8.82 19.48 21.18
N LYS A 13 -7.97 19.66 22.19
CA LYS A 13 -6.54 19.36 22.08
C LYS A 13 -6.29 17.90 21.71
N GLY A 14 -7.04 16.97 22.29
CA GLY A 14 -6.97 15.54 21.98
C GLY A 14 -7.34 15.24 20.52
N VAL A 15 -8.45 15.80 20.03
CA VAL A 15 -8.92 15.64 18.65
C VAL A 15 -7.90 16.24 17.67
N LEU A 16 -7.41 17.45 17.92
CA LEU A 16 -6.41 18.09 17.06
C LEU A 16 -5.09 17.30 17.01
N LEU A 17 -4.62 16.81 18.15
CA LEU A 17 -3.39 16.01 18.22
C LEU A 17 -3.56 14.71 17.46
N LEU A 18 -4.70 14.03 17.57
CA LEU A 18 -5.01 12.79 16.85
C LEU A 18 -5.03 13.03 15.33
N LEU A 19 -5.69 14.09 14.87
CA LEU A 19 -5.73 14.46 13.46
C LEU A 19 -4.35 14.86 12.93
N LEU A 20 -3.54 15.54 13.75
CA LEU A 20 -2.16 15.88 13.39
C LEU A 20 -1.30 14.62 13.25
N LEU A 21 -1.42 13.65 14.16
CA LEU A 21 -0.74 12.35 14.04
C LEU A 21 -1.14 11.64 12.75
N PHE A 22 -2.43 11.56 12.45
CA PHE A 22 -2.91 10.96 11.21
C PHE A 22 -2.35 11.67 9.97
N SER A 23 -2.28 13.00 10.01
CA SER A 23 -1.70 13.81 8.94
C SER A 23 -0.22 13.46 8.72
N VAL A 24 0.59 13.44 9.77
CA VAL A 24 2.03 13.13 9.67
C VAL A 24 2.26 11.71 9.13
N ILE A 25 1.53 10.72 9.65
CA ILE A 25 1.63 9.33 9.18
C ILE A 25 1.21 9.22 7.71
N SER A 26 0.11 9.88 7.33
CA SER A 26 -0.38 9.89 5.95
C SER A 26 0.64 10.47 4.98
N TRP A 27 1.24 11.62 5.32
CA TRP A 27 2.30 12.21 4.52
C TRP A 27 3.53 11.32 4.39
N ALA A 28 3.94 10.66 5.48
CA ALA A 28 5.06 9.72 5.46
C ALA A 28 4.78 8.55 4.49
N ILE A 29 3.57 7.99 4.51
CA ILE A 29 3.16 6.91 3.60
C ILE A 29 3.12 7.41 2.15
N ILE A 30 2.53 8.58 1.89
CA ILE A 30 2.43 9.17 0.55
C ILE A 30 3.82 9.36 -0.06
N LEU A 31 4.74 10.00 0.68
CA LEU A 31 6.10 10.24 0.19
C LEU A 31 6.84 8.93 -0.09
N GLN A 32 6.77 7.96 0.84
CA GLN A 32 7.38 6.65 0.67
C GLN A 32 6.86 5.94 -0.59
N LYS A 33 5.53 5.96 -0.80
CA LYS A 33 4.89 5.33 -1.96
C LYS A 33 5.20 6.06 -3.25
N TYR A 34 5.23 7.38 -3.23
CA TYR A 34 5.57 8.17 -4.41
C TYR A 34 6.96 7.83 -4.95
N PHE A 35 7.98 7.81 -4.08
CA PHE A 35 9.34 7.43 -4.48
C PHE A 35 9.43 5.98 -4.93
N PHE A 36 8.75 5.09 -4.23
CA PHE A 36 8.71 3.67 -4.61
C PHE A 36 8.10 3.48 -6.01
N PHE A 37 6.92 4.05 -6.27
CA PHE A 37 6.24 3.91 -7.57
C PHE A 37 7.00 4.59 -8.70
N LYS A 38 7.64 5.72 -8.44
CA LYS A 38 8.50 6.40 -9.42
C LYS A 38 9.66 5.50 -9.87
N ASN A 39 10.35 4.88 -8.92
CA ASN A 39 11.46 3.97 -9.22
C ASN A 39 10.96 2.68 -9.89
N ALA A 40 9.91 2.08 -9.37
CA ALA A 40 9.30 0.88 -9.95
C ALA A 40 8.86 1.11 -11.40
N ARG A 41 8.22 2.24 -11.71
CA ARG A 41 7.81 2.60 -13.07
C ARG A 41 9.00 2.70 -14.04
N ASN A 42 10.09 3.33 -13.60
CA ASN A 42 11.28 3.49 -14.42
C ASN A 42 11.96 2.13 -14.68
N GLU A 43 12.12 1.31 -13.65
CA GLU A 43 12.72 -0.02 -13.79
C GLU A 43 11.83 -0.97 -14.59
N ASN A 44 10.51 -0.95 -14.40
CA ASN A 44 9.56 -1.72 -15.20
C ASN A 44 9.69 -1.39 -16.68
N ARG A 45 9.76 -0.11 -17.02
CA ARG A 45 9.92 0.34 -18.43
C ARG A 45 11.23 -0.16 -19.02
N ARG A 46 12.34 -0.08 -18.27
CA ARG A 46 13.65 -0.58 -18.70
C ARG A 46 13.60 -2.10 -18.90
N PHE A 47 13.02 -2.83 -17.97
CA PHE A 47 12.87 -4.27 -18.07
C PHE A 47 12.04 -4.70 -19.29
N CYS A 48 10.87 -4.10 -19.50
CA CYS A 48 10.02 -4.41 -20.65
C CYS A 48 10.72 -4.11 -21.98
N SER A 49 11.47 -3.00 -22.06
CA SER A 49 12.25 -2.67 -23.24
C SER A 49 13.38 -3.65 -23.49
N TYR A 50 14.05 -4.12 -22.45
CA TYR A 50 15.11 -5.12 -22.57
C TYR A 50 14.54 -6.49 -22.94
N PHE A 51 13.44 -6.88 -22.29
CA PHE A 51 12.75 -8.14 -22.56
C PHE A 51 12.30 -8.29 -24.01
N SER A 52 11.74 -7.21 -24.60
CA SER A 52 11.29 -7.22 -26.01
C SER A 52 12.42 -7.28 -27.04
N LYS A 53 13.65 -6.91 -26.65
CA LYS A 53 14.82 -6.91 -27.55
C LYS A 53 15.70 -8.16 -27.40
N SER A 54 15.64 -8.82 -26.28
CA SER A 54 16.49 -9.95 -25.95
C SER A 54 15.78 -11.27 -26.25
N THR A 55 16.47 -12.16 -26.95
CA THR A 55 15.99 -13.54 -27.23
C THR A 55 16.55 -14.56 -26.23
N ASN A 56 17.57 -14.20 -25.45
CA ASN A 56 18.22 -15.12 -24.53
C ASN A 56 17.67 -14.96 -23.11
N PHE A 57 16.96 -15.98 -22.62
CA PHE A 57 16.35 -15.99 -21.29
C PHE A 57 17.34 -15.88 -20.13
N LEU A 58 18.58 -16.38 -20.28
CA LEU A 58 19.62 -16.25 -19.24
C LEU A 58 20.01 -14.78 -19.03
N ASN A 59 20.24 -14.05 -20.12
CA ASN A 59 20.58 -12.64 -20.03
C ASN A 59 19.44 -11.80 -19.44
N ILE A 60 18.19 -12.18 -19.76
CA ILE A 60 16.98 -11.52 -19.20
C ILE A 60 16.90 -11.81 -17.69
N HIS A 61 17.19 -13.04 -17.27
CA HIS A 61 17.21 -13.43 -15.86
C HIS A 61 18.23 -12.61 -15.07
N ASP A 62 19.47 -12.50 -15.57
CA ASP A 62 20.52 -11.78 -14.87
C ASP A 62 20.21 -10.27 -14.79
N TYR A 63 19.72 -9.68 -15.88
CA TYR A 63 19.26 -8.31 -15.87
C TYR A 63 18.08 -8.08 -14.91
N ALA A 64 17.13 -9.02 -14.84
CA ALA A 64 16.01 -8.94 -13.92
C ALA A 64 16.43 -8.92 -12.44
N ARG A 65 17.53 -9.61 -12.09
CA ARG A 65 18.08 -9.63 -10.71
C ARG A 65 18.67 -8.30 -10.28
N GLU A 66 19.15 -7.48 -11.20
CA GLU A 66 19.70 -6.15 -10.91
C GLU A 66 18.61 -5.13 -10.56
N LEU A 67 17.37 -5.36 -11.04
CA LEU A 67 16.25 -4.44 -10.88
C LEU A 67 15.51 -4.67 -9.56
N LYS A 68 15.88 -3.92 -8.53
CA LYS A 68 15.35 -4.10 -7.16
C LYS A 68 13.90 -3.63 -6.98
N TYR A 69 13.49 -2.60 -7.72
CA TYR A 69 12.17 -1.99 -7.60
C TYR A 69 11.19 -2.49 -8.66
N SER A 70 11.66 -3.16 -9.72
CA SER A 70 10.79 -3.65 -10.78
C SER A 70 9.89 -4.78 -10.30
N THR A 71 8.58 -4.53 -10.34
CA THR A 71 7.56 -5.54 -10.05
C THR A 71 7.47 -6.58 -11.16
N VAL A 72 7.61 -6.14 -12.42
CA VAL A 72 7.57 -7.03 -13.59
C VAL A 72 8.77 -7.98 -13.63
N ALA A 73 9.99 -7.47 -13.35
CA ALA A 73 11.18 -8.29 -13.27
C ALA A 73 11.06 -9.37 -12.17
N ARG A 74 10.46 -9.02 -11.04
CA ARG A 74 10.23 -9.96 -9.94
C ARG A 74 9.24 -11.06 -10.30
N ILE A 75 8.13 -10.71 -10.96
CA ILE A 75 7.17 -11.70 -11.46
C ILE A 75 7.84 -12.62 -12.48
N PHE A 76 8.65 -12.07 -13.39
CA PHE A 76 9.43 -12.84 -14.34
C PHE A 76 10.39 -13.83 -13.65
N LEU A 77 11.12 -13.37 -12.62
CA LEU A 77 12.05 -14.25 -11.87
C LEU A 77 11.33 -15.43 -11.20
N ILE A 78 10.11 -15.21 -10.69
CA ILE A 78 9.31 -16.29 -10.10
C ILE A 78 8.87 -17.29 -11.17
N GLY A 79 8.35 -16.80 -12.31
CA GLY A 79 7.98 -17.64 -13.43
C GLY A 79 9.15 -18.42 -14.02
N TYR A 80 10.31 -17.77 -14.18
CA TYR A 80 11.53 -18.39 -14.67
C TYR A 80 12.04 -19.50 -13.74
N ARG A 81 12.02 -19.26 -12.43
CA ARG A 81 12.39 -20.27 -11.42
C ARG A 81 11.48 -21.49 -11.49
N GLU A 82 10.17 -21.29 -11.62
CA GLU A 82 9.22 -22.39 -11.73
C GLU A 82 9.42 -23.19 -13.02
N LEU A 83 9.64 -22.50 -14.13
CA LEU A 83 9.97 -23.13 -15.40
C LEU A 83 11.22 -24.02 -15.27
N TYR A 84 12.25 -23.51 -14.61
CA TYR A 84 13.51 -24.26 -14.40
C TYR A 84 13.27 -25.51 -13.54
N VAL A 85 12.48 -25.43 -12.49
CA VAL A 85 12.11 -26.57 -11.65
C VAL A 85 11.42 -27.67 -12.46
N PHE A 86 10.44 -27.32 -13.30
CA PHE A 86 9.77 -28.29 -14.17
C PHE A 86 10.72 -28.91 -15.18
N GLN A 87 11.66 -28.16 -15.74
CA GLN A 87 12.68 -28.69 -16.64
C GLN A 87 13.62 -29.70 -15.94
N GLU A 88 14.02 -29.42 -14.70
CA GLU A 88 14.86 -30.33 -13.93
C GLU A 88 14.11 -31.62 -13.55
N LEU A 89 12.84 -31.51 -13.16
CA LEU A 89 12.00 -32.68 -12.88
C LEU A 89 11.81 -33.54 -14.13
N ALA A 90 11.53 -32.94 -15.27
CA ALA A 90 11.41 -33.67 -16.54
C ALA A 90 12.71 -34.39 -16.96
N LYS A 91 13.88 -33.78 -16.70
CA LYS A 91 15.16 -34.47 -16.91
C LYS A 91 15.34 -35.66 -15.99
N SER A 92 14.93 -35.56 -14.74
CA SER A 92 15.05 -36.66 -13.75
C SER A 92 14.14 -37.85 -14.08
N GLU A 93 12.95 -37.60 -14.60
CA GLU A 93 12.03 -38.66 -15.03
C GLU A 93 12.51 -39.36 -16.31
N ASN A 94 13.04 -38.61 -17.29
CA ASN A 94 13.54 -39.15 -18.55
C ASN A 94 14.84 -40.00 -18.38
N THR A 95 15.55 -39.84 -17.28
CA THR A 95 16.71 -40.73 -16.95
C THR A 95 16.26 -42.15 -16.59
N LYS A 96 14.98 -42.37 -16.27
CA LYS A 96 14.42 -43.69 -15.92
C LYS A 96 13.68 -44.38 -17.05
N LEU A 97 13.41 -43.72 -18.15
CA LEU A 97 12.68 -44.26 -19.31
C LEU A 97 13.45 -43.84 -20.58
N SER A 98 14.07 -44.81 -21.23
CA SER A 98 14.70 -44.67 -22.54
C SER A 98 13.64 -44.46 -23.60
N VAL A 99 13.29 -43.21 -23.89
CA VAL A 99 12.39 -42.86 -24.98
C VAL A 99 12.95 -41.66 -25.74
N SER A 100 13.20 -41.95 -27.03
CA SER A 100 13.30 -41.09 -28.22
C SER A 100 13.52 -39.60 -28.03
N GLU A 101 14.53 -39.06 -28.71
CA GLU A 101 14.98 -37.67 -28.83
C GLU A 101 14.00 -36.65 -29.41
N SER A 102 12.73 -36.98 -29.52
CA SER A 102 11.70 -36.07 -30.06
C SER A 102 10.85 -35.52 -28.92
N GLU A 103 10.98 -34.22 -28.76
CA GLU A 103 10.07 -33.36 -27.98
C GLU A 103 10.43 -33.11 -26.50
N LYS A 104 11.49 -32.33 -26.29
CA LYS A 104 11.68 -31.49 -25.10
C LYS A 104 10.63 -30.38 -25.02
N PHE A 105 9.36 -30.66 -25.30
CA PHE A 105 8.27 -29.71 -25.10
C PHE A 105 7.76 -29.84 -23.68
N LEU A 106 7.73 -28.67 -22.97
CA LEU A 106 7.01 -28.55 -21.71
C LEU A 106 5.60 -29.13 -21.85
N SER A 107 5.25 -30.05 -20.97
CA SER A 107 3.90 -30.61 -20.96
C SER A 107 2.87 -29.49 -20.76
N ALA A 108 1.66 -29.65 -21.32
CA ALA A 108 0.57 -28.72 -21.06
C ALA A 108 0.28 -28.56 -19.55
N ARG A 109 0.61 -29.58 -18.73
CA ARG A 109 0.53 -29.53 -17.27
C ARG A 109 1.57 -28.57 -16.69
N ASP A 110 2.82 -28.59 -17.18
CA ASP A 110 3.92 -27.75 -16.71
C ASP A 110 3.66 -26.28 -17.02
N ILE A 111 3.15 -26.01 -18.23
CA ILE A 111 2.72 -24.65 -18.63
C ILE A 111 1.63 -24.12 -17.68
N LYS A 112 0.62 -24.96 -17.34
CA LYS A 112 -0.41 -24.57 -16.37
C LYS A 112 0.18 -24.27 -14.98
N GLY A 113 1.17 -25.07 -14.55
CA GLY A 113 1.91 -24.86 -13.30
C GLY A 113 2.61 -23.50 -13.28
N VAL A 114 3.35 -23.17 -14.34
CA VAL A 114 4.03 -21.86 -14.49
C VAL A 114 3.03 -20.71 -14.49
N ILE A 115 1.90 -20.84 -15.22
CA ILE A 115 0.85 -19.81 -15.25
C ILE A 115 0.28 -19.60 -13.84
N LEU A 116 0.02 -20.67 -13.09
CA LEU A 116 -0.47 -20.58 -11.71
C LEU A 116 0.52 -19.86 -10.79
N ALA A 117 1.82 -20.19 -10.90
CA ALA A 117 2.87 -19.55 -10.13
C ALA A 117 3.00 -18.05 -10.46
N VAL A 118 2.92 -17.70 -11.74
CA VAL A 118 2.93 -16.29 -12.20
C VAL A 118 1.71 -15.54 -11.66
N ASN A 119 0.51 -16.12 -11.74
CA ASN A 119 -0.70 -15.49 -11.20
C ASN A 119 -0.61 -15.29 -9.68
N LYS A 120 -0.06 -16.28 -8.95
CA LYS A 120 0.19 -16.14 -7.51
C LYS A 120 1.20 -15.01 -7.24
N ALA A 121 2.25 -14.89 -8.03
CA ALA A 121 3.22 -13.82 -7.93
C ALA A 121 2.61 -12.44 -8.21
N ILE A 122 1.74 -12.33 -9.22
CA ILE A 122 1.01 -11.09 -9.53
C ILE A 122 0.17 -10.67 -8.32
N ASN A 123 -0.63 -11.58 -7.75
CA ASN A 123 -1.47 -11.28 -6.59
C ASN A 123 -0.64 -10.87 -5.36
N ALA A 124 0.51 -11.53 -5.15
CA ALA A 124 1.44 -11.16 -4.09
C ALA A 124 2.04 -9.75 -4.28
N GLU A 125 2.40 -9.39 -5.51
CA GLU A 125 2.90 -8.05 -5.83
C GLU A 125 1.80 -6.99 -5.71
N ILE A 126 0.56 -7.26 -6.12
CA ILE A 126 -0.59 -6.37 -5.91
C ILE A 126 -0.78 -6.12 -4.41
N SER A 127 -0.82 -7.16 -3.60
CA SER A 127 -0.96 -7.04 -2.13
C SER A 127 0.19 -6.24 -1.52
N ARG A 128 1.42 -6.43 -2.00
CA ARG A 128 2.58 -5.67 -1.57
C ARG A 128 2.48 -4.18 -1.95
N LEU A 129 2.00 -3.89 -3.15
CA LEU A 129 1.80 -2.53 -3.63
C LEU A 129 0.68 -1.81 -2.88
N SER A 130 -0.41 -2.51 -2.56
CA SER A 130 -1.55 -1.98 -1.82
C SER A 130 -1.27 -1.80 -0.32
N ARG A 131 -0.31 -2.53 0.21
CA ARG A 131 0.03 -2.49 1.64
C ARG A 131 0.25 -1.06 2.12
N ARG A 132 -0.38 -0.69 3.24
CA ARG A 132 -0.43 0.66 3.85
C ARG A 132 -1.30 1.68 3.12
N LEU A 133 -1.81 1.41 1.90
CA LEU A 133 -2.77 2.30 1.26
C LEU A 133 -4.14 2.23 1.95
N ASP A 134 -4.47 1.08 2.54
CA ASP A 134 -5.68 0.88 3.34
C ASP A 134 -5.76 1.87 4.51
N PHE A 135 -4.62 2.16 5.14
CA PHE A 135 -4.54 3.18 6.19
C PHE A 135 -4.93 4.57 5.67
N LEU A 136 -4.46 4.95 4.48
CA LEU A 136 -4.83 6.24 3.87
C LEU A 136 -6.32 6.31 3.56
N ALA A 137 -6.90 5.23 3.03
CA ALA A 137 -8.32 5.14 2.73
C ALA A 137 -9.16 5.27 4.02
N THR A 138 -8.79 4.50 5.06
CA THR A 138 -9.47 4.56 6.36
C THR A 138 -9.34 5.93 7.00
N THR A 139 -8.14 6.52 7.02
CA THR A 139 -7.92 7.86 7.58
C THR A 139 -8.73 8.91 6.81
N GLY A 140 -8.75 8.83 5.47
CA GLY A 140 -9.51 9.76 4.63
C GLY A 140 -11.02 9.70 4.87
N SER A 141 -11.55 8.51 5.14
CA SER A 141 -12.98 8.34 5.45
C SER A 141 -13.35 8.68 6.90
N THR A 142 -12.45 8.45 7.86
CA THR A 142 -12.75 8.66 9.30
C THR A 142 -12.41 10.05 9.80
N ALA A 143 -11.42 10.75 9.23
CA ALA A 143 -10.99 12.06 9.69
C ALA A 143 -12.13 13.11 9.73
N PRO A 144 -13.04 13.20 8.74
CA PRO A 144 -14.17 14.12 8.81
C PRO A 144 -15.10 13.84 9.99
N PHE A 145 -15.33 12.58 10.32
CA PHE A 145 -16.18 12.19 11.45
C PHE A 145 -15.54 12.53 12.80
N ILE A 146 -14.21 12.37 12.90
CA ILE A 146 -13.45 12.76 14.09
C ILE A 146 -13.54 14.29 14.28
N GLY A 147 -13.41 15.07 13.20
CA GLY A 147 -13.61 16.51 13.24
C GLY A 147 -15.02 16.89 13.68
N LEU A 148 -16.05 16.28 13.08
CA LEU A 148 -17.44 16.50 13.44
C LEU A 148 -17.73 16.15 14.91
N PHE A 149 -17.16 15.06 15.41
CA PHE A 149 -17.23 14.71 16.82
C PHE A 149 -16.68 15.83 17.71
N GLY A 150 -15.54 16.42 17.33
CA GLY A 150 -14.95 17.56 18.05
C GLY A 150 -15.91 18.75 18.13
N THR A 151 -16.57 19.10 17.02
CA THR A 151 -17.52 20.23 16.99
C THR A 151 -18.76 19.96 17.85
N VAL A 152 -19.35 18.77 17.74
CA VAL A 152 -20.52 18.37 18.54
C VAL A 152 -20.18 18.39 20.03
N TRP A 153 -19.01 17.86 20.39
CA TRP A 153 -18.53 17.86 21.77
C TRP A 153 -18.36 19.29 22.31
N GLY A 154 -17.72 20.18 21.55
CA GLY A 154 -17.52 21.58 21.93
C GLY A 154 -18.86 22.33 22.17
N ILE A 155 -19.82 22.11 21.28
CA ILE A 155 -21.18 22.68 21.43
C ILE A 155 -21.87 22.10 22.68
N MET A 156 -21.80 20.79 22.86
CA MET A 156 -22.43 20.13 24.02
C MET A 156 -21.88 20.64 25.36
N THR A 157 -20.57 20.79 25.45
CA THR A 157 -19.91 21.31 26.67
C THR A 157 -20.28 22.75 26.94
N SER A 158 -20.43 23.57 25.88
CA SER A 158 -20.89 24.98 26.00
C SER A 158 -22.30 25.07 26.58
N PHE A 159 -23.24 24.25 26.09
CA PHE A 159 -24.60 24.21 26.62
C PHE A 159 -24.67 23.63 28.04
N SER A 160 -23.85 22.63 28.36
CA SER A 160 -23.78 22.09 29.71
C SER A 160 -23.35 23.15 30.72
N ALA A 161 -22.41 24.03 30.36
CA ALA A 161 -21.97 25.12 31.23
C ALA A 161 -23.12 26.11 31.58
N ILE A 162 -24.05 26.38 30.66
CA ILE A 162 -25.24 27.19 30.91
C ILE A 162 -26.14 26.52 31.94
N GLY A 163 -26.38 25.20 31.78
CA GLY A 163 -27.24 24.44 32.68
C GLY A 163 -26.75 24.46 34.13
N PHE A 164 -25.44 24.45 34.36
CA PHE A 164 -24.85 24.52 35.70
C PHE A 164 -24.85 25.96 36.29
N GLN A 165 -24.71 26.99 35.47
CA GLN A 165 -24.63 28.37 35.94
C GLN A 165 -26.00 29.07 36.11
N GLY A 166 -27.09 28.46 35.62
CA GLY A 166 -28.44 28.99 35.75
C GLY A 166 -28.71 30.32 35.02
N SER A 167 -27.73 30.85 34.29
CA SER A 167 -27.85 32.11 33.54
C SER A 167 -27.31 31.91 32.09
N ALA A 168 -28.18 32.20 31.11
CA ALA A 168 -27.86 32.15 29.69
C ALA A 168 -27.04 33.38 29.26
N SER A 169 -25.85 33.60 29.81
CA SER A 169 -25.00 34.69 29.36
C SER A 169 -24.25 34.29 28.11
N ILE A 170 -24.29 35.11 27.07
CA ILE A 170 -23.54 34.89 25.79
C ILE A 170 -22.03 34.74 26.07
N GLY A 171 -21.51 35.45 27.07
CA GLY A 171 -20.08 35.36 27.47
C GLY A 171 -19.66 34.00 27.99
N GLY A 172 -20.57 33.19 28.54
CA GLY A 172 -20.30 31.84 29.00
C GLY A 172 -20.26 30.79 27.87
N VAL A 173 -20.94 31.03 26.78
CA VAL A 173 -21.10 30.06 25.66
C VAL A 173 -20.19 30.37 24.48
N ALA A 174 -19.90 31.65 24.26
CA ALA A 174 -19.13 32.12 23.12
C ALA A 174 -17.75 31.43 22.99
N PRO A 175 -16.96 31.20 24.07
CA PRO A 175 -15.68 30.54 23.94
C PRO A 175 -15.78 29.11 23.41
N GLY A 176 -16.73 28.32 23.91
CA GLY A 176 -16.86 26.93 23.49
C GLY A 176 -17.47 26.75 22.09
N ILE A 177 -18.36 27.68 21.66
CA ILE A 177 -18.83 27.70 20.27
C ILE A 177 -17.70 28.14 19.35
N ALA A 178 -16.91 29.13 19.71
CA ALA A 178 -15.75 29.56 18.92
C ALA A 178 -14.67 28.48 18.81
N GLU A 179 -14.55 27.61 19.80
CA GLU A 179 -13.67 26.47 19.79
C GLU A 179 -14.17 25.34 18.84
N ALA A 180 -15.52 25.22 18.73
CA ALA A 180 -16.15 24.19 17.90
C ALA A 180 -16.19 24.57 16.40
N LEU A 181 -16.07 25.85 16.04
CA LEU A 181 -16.08 26.37 14.67
C LEU A 181 -14.67 26.46 14.07
#